data_5640f501dbee1a42c7c857a8b964c235
#
_entry.id   5640f501dbee1a42c7c857a8b964c235
#
_cell.length_a   1.000
_cell.length_b   1.000
_cell.length_c   1.000
_cell.angle_alpha   90.00
_cell.angle_beta   90.00
_cell.angle_gamma   90.00
#
_symmetry.space_group_name_H-M   'P 1'
#
loop_
_entity.id
_entity.type
_entity.pdbx_description
1 polymer ?
#
loop_
_entity_poly.entity_id
_entity_poly.type
_entity_poly.pdbx_seq_one_letter_code
_entity_poly.pdbx_strand_id
1 'polypeptide(L)'
;LGNHEYDYRSKGLANMLEAAKASGETVPALVVCNVDWDSIEQDGLNDGQKQIRSAFEAYGVKDYVVVQKGDVKAAVVGVFGKDALECAPTCELKFKDPVEAVKQTVEEIRKNEKVDMIACVSHGGTWEDENKSEDEILAKEVPDIDLIISGHTHSELKEAIQHGNTYIVSCGEYGRNLGSLSMTQKQDGRWELTSYELIPVSEDVKPDRATQEQIDALMDTVDKNYLADFGYTREEVLAENDVEFNSLEEMGTKHEELNLGDIMSDAYIYAVENSEYYDGDPVDVAVVPSGTVRDTYTKGDITVEDVFNSFSLGIGKDGVAGYPLISAYLTGKELKLVAEVDASVSDFMTTARLYCSGLNFAYNPHRMILNKVTDCYLTRADGERIEIQDDKLYHVVTDLYTGQMLGSVMKMSYGLLSLEPKDRDGNPIENLEDQAIMEDDRELKAWDAIARYMQSFADTDGDGIANVPEYYETTHGRKVVEDSRNIIDLVKQPNKFSAMIAGICLIFIVIIVLVVFLIRRMIRRIKVRKGKRNSK
;
A
#
# COMPACT_ATOMS: atom_id res chain seq x y z
N LEU A 1 -16.29 2.37 -3.35
CA LEU A 1 -15.18 1.71 -4.04
C LEU A 1 -13.88 2.03 -3.32
N GLY A 2 -12.97 1.05 -3.22
CA GLY A 2 -11.63 1.19 -2.68
C GLY A 2 -10.56 0.88 -3.73
N ASN A 3 -9.28 0.87 -3.32
CA ASN A 3 -8.15 0.61 -4.21
C ASN A 3 -8.12 -0.83 -4.74
N HIS A 4 -8.56 -1.81 -3.95
CA HIS A 4 -8.57 -3.22 -4.34
C HIS A 4 -9.63 -3.58 -5.38
N GLU A 5 -10.62 -2.76 -5.64
CA GLU A 5 -11.50 -2.95 -6.81
C GLU A 5 -10.75 -2.86 -8.13
N TYR A 6 -9.55 -2.26 -8.14
CA TYR A 6 -8.71 -2.12 -9.33
C TYR A 6 -7.61 -3.19 -9.44
N ASP A 7 -7.51 -4.14 -8.51
CA ASP A 7 -6.50 -5.22 -8.53
C ASP A 7 -6.58 -6.05 -9.81
N TYR A 8 -7.80 -6.27 -10.31
CA TYR A 8 -8.05 -6.92 -11.60
C TYR A 8 -8.25 -5.93 -12.75
N ARG A 9 -7.73 -4.70 -12.61
CA ARG A 9 -7.81 -3.60 -13.59
C ARG A 9 -9.26 -3.17 -13.89
N SER A 10 -9.43 -2.19 -14.76
CA SER A 10 -10.75 -1.72 -15.19
C SER A 10 -11.63 -2.82 -15.75
N LYS A 11 -11.04 -3.77 -16.48
CA LYS A 11 -11.78 -4.92 -17.04
C LYS A 11 -12.36 -5.84 -15.98
N GLY A 12 -11.59 -6.17 -14.94
CA GLY A 12 -12.06 -7.02 -13.84
C GLY A 12 -13.22 -6.38 -13.09
N LEU A 13 -13.07 -5.11 -12.70
CA LEU A 13 -14.14 -4.34 -12.06
C LEU A 13 -15.38 -4.26 -12.94
N ALA A 14 -15.23 -3.98 -14.24
CA ALA A 14 -16.34 -3.93 -15.17
C ALA A 14 -17.08 -5.27 -15.24
N ASN A 15 -16.36 -6.39 -15.41
CA ASN A 15 -16.94 -7.73 -15.46
C ASN A 15 -17.71 -8.07 -14.19
N MET A 16 -17.16 -7.70 -13.01
CA MET A 16 -17.83 -7.91 -11.72
C MET A 16 -19.16 -7.15 -11.63
N LEU A 17 -19.16 -5.87 -12.02
CA LEU A 17 -20.37 -5.03 -12.01
C LEU A 17 -21.43 -5.53 -13.02
N GLU A 18 -21.00 -5.93 -14.21
CA GLU A 18 -21.88 -6.50 -15.24
C GLU A 18 -22.49 -7.82 -14.76
N ALA A 19 -21.68 -8.73 -14.16
CA ALA A 19 -22.16 -9.99 -13.62
C ALA A 19 -23.16 -9.79 -12.48
N ALA A 20 -22.86 -8.88 -11.54
CA ALA A 20 -23.75 -8.52 -10.45
C ALA A 20 -25.09 -7.99 -10.97
N LYS A 21 -25.07 -7.14 -11.99
CA LYS A 21 -26.31 -6.61 -12.61
C LYS A 21 -27.08 -7.67 -13.38
N ALA A 22 -26.37 -8.56 -14.06
CA ALA A 22 -26.97 -9.65 -14.84
C ALA A 22 -27.61 -10.75 -13.98
N SER A 23 -27.23 -10.87 -12.70
CA SER A 23 -27.81 -11.84 -11.76
C SER A 23 -29.31 -11.64 -11.55
N GLY A 24 -29.80 -10.41 -11.75
CA GLY A 24 -31.21 -10.04 -11.49
C GLY A 24 -31.54 -9.91 -10.00
N GLU A 25 -30.56 -10.05 -9.11
CA GLU A 25 -30.71 -9.88 -7.67
C GLU A 25 -30.65 -8.40 -7.27
N THR A 26 -31.00 -8.11 -6.03
CA THR A 26 -30.84 -6.78 -5.47
C THR A 26 -29.36 -6.52 -5.18
N VAL A 27 -28.78 -5.57 -5.89
CA VAL A 27 -27.39 -5.18 -5.72
C VAL A 27 -27.26 -3.91 -4.88
N PRO A 28 -26.17 -3.73 -4.10
CA PRO A 28 -25.96 -2.51 -3.33
C PRO A 28 -25.80 -1.29 -4.24
N ALA A 29 -26.19 -0.12 -3.75
CA ALA A 29 -25.87 1.13 -4.42
C ALA A 29 -24.36 1.40 -4.34
N LEU A 30 -23.73 1.76 -5.46
CA LEU A 30 -22.34 2.20 -5.52
C LEU A 30 -22.26 3.70 -5.69
N VAL A 31 -21.41 4.35 -4.90
CA VAL A 31 -21.20 5.80 -4.93
C VAL A 31 -19.71 6.13 -5.02
N VAL A 32 -19.38 7.06 -5.94
CA VAL A 32 -18.05 7.67 -6.08
C VAL A 32 -18.18 8.99 -6.84
N CYS A 33 -17.88 10.12 -6.19
CA CYS A 33 -18.15 11.45 -6.76
C CYS A 33 -16.94 12.08 -7.47
N ASN A 34 -15.76 11.49 -7.33
CA ASN A 34 -14.55 12.15 -7.80
C ASN A 34 -13.86 11.51 -9.01
N VAL A 35 -14.51 10.64 -9.77
CA VAL A 35 -13.95 10.18 -11.05
C VAL A 35 -13.92 11.35 -12.03
N ASP A 36 -12.77 11.60 -12.65
CA ASP A 36 -12.56 12.70 -13.61
C ASP A 36 -12.77 12.24 -15.06
N TRP A 37 -14.04 11.97 -15.41
CA TRP A 37 -14.41 11.56 -16.76
C TRP A 37 -14.04 12.59 -17.83
N ASP A 38 -14.10 13.89 -17.49
CA ASP A 38 -13.79 14.98 -18.42
C ASP A 38 -12.32 14.94 -18.85
N SER A 39 -11.40 14.76 -17.89
CA SER A 39 -9.98 14.62 -18.19
C SER A 39 -9.65 13.33 -18.93
N ILE A 40 -10.34 12.22 -18.58
CA ILE A 40 -10.19 10.95 -19.28
C ILE A 40 -10.65 11.06 -20.75
N GLU A 41 -11.76 11.72 -21.00
CA GLU A 41 -12.28 11.94 -22.35
C GLU A 41 -11.36 12.83 -23.20
N GLN A 42 -10.78 13.88 -22.61
CA GLN A 42 -9.86 14.78 -23.31
C GLN A 42 -8.59 14.05 -23.77
N ASP A 43 -8.10 13.09 -23.01
CA ASP A 43 -6.93 12.28 -23.38
C ASP A 43 -7.26 11.17 -24.39
N GLY A 44 -8.56 10.87 -24.57
CA GLY A 44 -9.05 9.77 -25.38
C GLY A 44 -9.09 8.45 -24.61
N LEU A 45 -10.31 7.90 -24.43
CA LEU A 45 -10.51 6.67 -23.67
C LEU A 45 -9.82 5.47 -24.32
N ASN A 46 -9.05 4.73 -23.54
CA ASN A 46 -8.61 3.39 -23.91
C ASN A 46 -9.78 2.38 -23.79
N ASP A 47 -9.54 1.12 -24.15
CA ASP A 47 -10.62 0.13 -24.17
C ASP A 47 -11.06 -0.28 -22.75
N GLY A 48 -10.14 -0.34 -21.78
CA GLY A 48 -10.47 -0.58 -20.36
C GLY A 48 -11.35 0.55 -19.79
N GLN A 49 -10.98 1.79 -20.06
CA GLN A 49 -11.75 2.97 -19.63
C GLN A 49 -13.14 3.04 -20.26
N LYS A 50 -13.29 2.64 -21.53
CA LYS A 50 -14.61 2.53 -22.17
C LYS A 50 -15.47 1.47 -21.51
N GLN A 51 -14.88 0.30 -21.24
CA GLN A 51 -15.60 -0.80 -20.63
C GLN A 51 -16.07 -0.44 -19.21
N ILE A 52 -15.18 0.07 -18.34
CA ILE A 52 -15.55 0.43 -16.96
C ILE A 52 -16.60 1.55 -16.94
N ARG A 53 -16.53 2.54 -17.84
CA ARG A 53 -17.55 3.58 -17.94
C ARG A 53 -18.91 3.00 -18.28
N SER A 54 -18.97 2.12 -19.28
CA SER A 54 -20.22 1.44 -19.66
C SER A 54 -20.78 0.61 -18.52
N ALA A 55 -19.90 -0.09 -17.76
CA ALA A 55 -20.31 -0.87 -16.60
C ALA A 55 -20.84 0.03 -15.47
N PHE A 56 -20.20 1.18 -15.19
CA PHE A 56 -20.68 2.16 -14.20
C PHE A 56 -22.06 2.69 -14.56
N GLU A 57 -22.28 3.05 -15.82
CA GLU A 57 -23.57 3.52 -16.31
C GLU A 57 -24.65 2.41 -16.20
N ALA A 58 -24.35 1.18 -16.62
CA ALA A 58 -25.27 0.05 -16.58
C ALA A 58 -25.60 -0.39 -15.15
N TYR A 59 -24.63 -0.38 -14.24
CA TYR A 59 -24.83 -0.67 -12.82
C TYR A 59 -25.63 0.44 -12.14
N GLY A 60 -25.40 1.69 -12.51
CA GLY A 60 -26.02 2.87 -11.94
C GLY A 60 -25.17 3.48 -10.82
N VAL A 61 -23.84 3.49 -10.98
CA VAL A 61 -22.91 4.21 -10.08
C VAL A 61 -23.23 5.70 -10.09
N LYS A 62 -23.22 6.34 -8.92
CA LYS A 62 -23.60 7.75 -8.75
C LYS A 62 -22.61 8.48 -7.85
N ASP A 63 -22.63 9.80 -7.89
CA ASP A 63 -21.88 10.65 -6.97
C ASP A 63 -22.43 10.52 -5.55
N TYR A 64 -23.76 10.44 -5.42
CA TYR A 64 -24.45 10.21 -4.16
C TYR A 64 -25.77 9.45 -4.38
N VAL A 65 -26.29 8.88 -3.30
CA VAL A 65 -27.64 8.31 -3.24
C VAL A 65 -28.41 8.90 -2.07
N VAL A 66 -29.72 8.97 -2.21
CA VAL A 66 -30.60 9.38 -1.10
C VAL A 66 -31.35 8.15 -0.59
N VAL A 67 -31.22 7.89 0.71
CA VAL A 67 -31.90 6.81 1.41
C VAL A 67 -32.83 7.38 2.45
N GLN A 68 -33.99 6.75 2.64
CA GLN A 68 -34.95 7.12 3.67
C GLN A 68 -35.27 5.90 4.53
N LYS A 69 -35.17 6.08 5.85
CA LYS A 69 -35.59 5.07 6.82
C LYS A 69 -36.40 5.74 7.92
N GLY A 70 -37.67 5.37 8.01
CA GLY A 70 -38.62 6.07 8.87
C GLY A 70 -38.77 7.54 8.44
N ASP A 71 -38.63 8.45 9.38
CA ASP A 71 -38.72 9.90 9.15
C ASP A 71 -37.39 10.55 8.75
N VAL A 72 -36.27 9.80 8.77
CA VAL A 72 -34.93 10.32 8.43
C VAL A 72 -34.62 10.07 6.96
N LYS A 73 -34.27 11.15 6.26
CA LYS A 73 -33.77 11.12 4.88
C LYS A 73 -32.29 11.51 4.85
N ALA A 74 -31.43 10.62 4.44
CA ALA A 74 -29.99 10.84 4.39
C ALA A 74 -29.47 10.79 2.96
N ALA A 75 -28.57 11.73 2.60
CA ALA A 75 -27.74 11.60 1.42
C ALA A 75 -26.43 10.89 1.78
N VAL A 76 -26.00 9.96 0.96
CA VAL A 76 -24.74 9.23 1.11
C VAL A 76 -23.86 9.52 -0.08
N VAL A 77 -22.73 10.18 0.14
CA VAL A 77 -21.70 10.51 -0.85
C VAL A 77 -20.59 9.49 -0.79
N GLY A 78 -20.00 9.11 -1.93
CA GLY A 78 -18.81 8.27 -1.96
C GLY A 78 -17.59 9.04 -2.44
N VAL A 79 -16.41 8.78 -1.87
CA VAL A 79 -15.16 9.41 -2.30
C VAL A 79 -13.99 8.43 -2.26
N PHE A 80 -13.10 8.54 -3.25
CA PHE A 80 -11.87 7.78 -3.36
C PHE A 80 -10.67 8.68 -3.03
N GLY A 81 -9.82 8.24 -2.10
CA GLY A 81 -8.70 9.03 -1.57
C GLY A 81 -7.50 9.12 -2.52
N LYS A 82 -6.58 10.02 -2.22
CA LYS A 82 -5.33 10.20 -2.98
C LYS A 82 -4.34 9.08 -2.69
N ASP A 83 -4.16 8.76 -1.41
CA ASP A 83 -3.29 7.66 -1.00
C ASP A 83 -3.81 6.32 -1.53
N ALA A 84 -5.13 6.12 -1.48
CA ALA A 84 -5.76 4.95 -2.07
C ALA A 84 -5.48 4.82 -3.59
N LEU A 85 -5.47 5.93 -4.32
CA LEU A 85 -5.09 5.93 -5.74
C LEU A 85 -3.60 5.61 -5.94
N GLU A 86 -2.73 6.11 -5.06
CA GLU A 86 -1.30 5.79 -5.11
C GLU A 86 -1.03 4.31 -4.82
N CYS A 87 -1.89 3.66 -4.03
CA CYS A 87 -1.87 2.22 -3.76
C CYS A 87 -2.57 1.36 -4.82
N ALA A 88 -3.10 1.95 -5.90
CA ALA A 88 -3.78 1.25 -7.00
C ALA A 88 -3.04 1.44 -8.34
N PRO A 89 -1.83 0.86 -8.52
CA PRO A 89 -1.00 1.09 -9.71
C PRO A 89 -1.65 0.60 -11.01
N THR A 90 -2.61 -0.31 -10.93
CA THR A 90 -3.39 -0.85 -12.06
C THR A 90 -4.66 -0.07 -12.36
N CYS A 91 -4.96 0.98 -11.59
CA CYS A 91 -6.11 1.83 -11.83
C CYS A 91 -5.91 2.71 -13.05
N GLU A 92 -6.75 2.54 -14.06
CA GLU A 92 -6.70 3.29 -15.32
C GLU A 92 -7.56 4.57 -15.26
N LEU A 93 -8.28 4.82 -14.17
CA LEU A 93 -9.11 6.01 -14.02
C LEU A 93 -8.30 7.20 -13.47
N LYS A 94 -8.80 8.39 -13.74
CA LYS A 94 -8.33 9.64 -13.14
C LYS A 94 -9.35 10.13 -12.14
N PHE A 95 -8.88 10.76 -11.10
CA PHE A 95 -9.73 11.30 -10.04
C PHE A 95 -9.48 12.79 -9.83
N LYS A 96 -10.57 13.51 -9.56
CA LYS A 96 -10.54 14.89 -9.09
C LYS A 96 -10.03 14.93 -7.64
N ASP A 97 -9.62 16.12 -7.19
CA ASP A 97 -9.31 16.32 -5.77
C ASP A 97 -10.50 15.88 -4.91
N PRO A 98 -10.31 15.00 -3.90
CA PRO A 98 -11.40 14.47 -3.09
C PRO A 98 -12.21 15.55 -2.39
N VAL A 99 -11.54 16.53 -1.79
CA VAL A 99 -12.19 17.62 -1.04
C VAL A 99 -13.06 18.47 -1.95
N GLU A 100 -12.52 18.89 -3.09
CA GLU A 100 -13.25 19.73 -4.06
C GLU A 100 -14.45 18.99 -4.68
N ALA A 101 -14.29 17.69 -4.98
CA ALA A 101 -15.38 16.89 -5.54
C ALA A 101 -16.51 16.67 -4.52
N VAL A 102 -16.18 16.31 -3.29
CA VAL A 102 -17.18 16.15 -2.22
C VAL A 102 -17.89 17.47 -1.92
N LYS A 103 -17.15 18.58 -1.87
CA LYS A 103 -17.74 19.91 -1.66
C LYS A 103 -18.77 20.27 -2.73
N GLN A 104 -18.43 20.05 -4.01
CA GLN A 104 -19.36 20.27 -5.13
C GLN A 104 -20.59 19.37 -5.03
N THR A 105 -20.41 18.09 -4.70
CA THR A 105 -21.50 17.13 -4.52
C THR A 105 -22.41 17.52 -3.35
N VAL A 106 -21.85 17.96 -2.22
CA VAL A 106 -22.61 18.43 -1.05
C VAL A 106 -23.42 19.70 -1.38
N GLU A 107 -22.84 20.65 -2.12
CA GLU A 107 -23.54 21.84 -2.61
C GLU A 107 -24.71 21.46 -3.54
N GLU A 108 -24.54 20.48 -4.41
CA GLU A 108 -25.58 19.95 -5.28
C GLU A 108 -26.70 19.29 -4.46
N ILE A 109 -26.39 18.46 -3.48
CA ILE A 109 -27.34 17.84 -2.55
C ILE A 109 -28.16 18.92 -1.83
N ARG A 110 -27.51 19.91 -1.25
CA ARG A 110 -28.21 21.01 -0.52
C ARG A 110 -29.14 21.81 -1.41
N LYS A 111 -28.81 21.93 -2.70
CA LYS A 111 -29.63 22.65 -3.68
C LYS A 111 -30.82 21.83 -4.16
N ASN A 112 -30.65 20.55 -4.40
CA ASN A 112 -31.62 19.71 -5.12
C ASN A 112 -32.43 18.80 -4.21
N GLU A 113 -31.88 18.45 -3.04
CA GLU A 113 -32.46 17.49 -2.12
C GLU A 113 -32.85 18.13 -0.79
N LYS A 114 -33.93 17.60 -0.20
CA LYS A 114 -34.30 17.90 1.20
C LYS A 114 -33.91 16.70 2.04
N VAL A 115 -32.73 16.75 2.61
CA VAL A 115 -32.19 15.68 3.45
C VAL A 115 -31.94 16.19 4.87
N ASP A 116 -32.09 15.30 5.83
CA ASP A 116 -31.86 15.57 7.24
C ASP A 116 -30.38 15.36 7.61
N MET A 117 -29.69 14.49 6.88
CA MET A 117 -28.29 14.10 7.15
C MET A 117 -27.50 13.98 5.84
N ILE A 118 -26.22 14.33 5.88
CA ILE A 118 -25.24 13.99 4.83
C ILE A 118 -24.16 13.11 5.43
N ALA A 119 -24.06 11.88 4.94
CA ALA A 119 -23.01 10.95 5.29
C ALA A 119 -22.05 10.77 4.10
N CYS A 120 -20.76 10.62 4.37
CA CYS A 120 -19.73 10.30 3.39
C CYS A 120 -19.16 8.91 3.67
N VAL A 121 -19.15 8.03 2.68
CA VAL A 121 -18.40 6.77 2.70
C VAL A 121 -17.08 7.05 1.99
N SER A 122 -16.01 7.11 2.76
CA SER A 122 -14.70 7.51 2.28
C SER A 122 -13.73 6.33 2.23
N HIS A 123 -12.97 6.25 1.13
CA HIS A 123 -11.78 5.41 1.04
C HIS A 123 -10.53 6.31 0.99
N GLY A 124 -10.48 7.32 1.88
CA GLY A 124 -9.37 8.27 2.04
C GLY A 124 -8.49 7.92 3.24
N GLY A 125 -9.12 7.62 4.38
CA GLY A 125 -8.44 7.15 5.58
C GLY A 125 -8.08 8.22 6.61
N THR A 126 -7.65 7.72 7.79
CA THR A 126 -7.20 8.53 8.91
C THR A 126 -5.77 8.14 9.31
N TRP A 127 -4.97 9.11 9.76
CA TRP A 127 -3.59 8.93 10.24
C TRP A 127 -3.41 9.60 11.60
N GLU A 128 -2.35 9.24 12.33
CA GLU A 128 -1.98 9.92 13.59
C GLU A 128 -1.72 11.42 13.40
N ASP A 129 -1.13 11.81 12.26
CA ASP A 129 -0.97 13.22 11.88
C ASP A 129 -2.23 13.71 11.17
N GLU A 130 -3.03 14.51 11.87
CA GLU A 130 -4.28 15.07 11.34
C GLU A 130 -4.10 15.91 10.06
N ASN A 131 -2.88 16.38 9.77
CA ASN A 131 -2.58 17.13 8.55
C ASN A 131 -2.33 16.21 7.34
N LYS A 132 -2.14 14.94 7.57
CA LYS A 132 -2.05 13.88 6.54
C LYS A 132 -3.35 13.10 6.43
N SER A 133 -4.17 13.11 7.47
CA SER A 133 -5.44 12.39 7.58
C SER A 133 -6.46 12.94 6.58
N GLU A 134 -6.66 12.25 5.45
CA GLU A 134 -7.52 12.76 4.36
C GLU A 134 -8.95 12.98 4.82
N ASP A 135 -9.49 12.10 5.67
CA ASP A 135 -10.86 12.22 6.16
C ASP A 135 -11.01 13.34 7.21
N GLU A 136 -9.95 13.64 7.98
CA GLU A 136 -9.97 14.78 8.90
C GLU A 136 -9.84 16.11 8.14
N ILE A 137 -9.05 16.14 7.08
CA ILE A 137 -8.99 17.29 6.16
C ILE A 137 -10.35 17.49 5.51
N LEU A 138 -10.98 16.41 5.01
CA LEU A 138 -12.32 16.48 4.42
C LEU A 138 -13.37 17.03 5.41
N ALA A 139 -13.37 16.55 6.66
CA ALA A 139 -14.28 17.02 7.70
C ALA A 139 -14.11 18.52 8.02
N LYS A 140 -12.85 19.02 7.99
CA LYS A 140 -12.54 20.44 8.22
C LYS A 140 -12.97 21.33 7.06
N GLU A 141 -12.75 20.88 5.82
CA GLU A 141 -13.00 21.66 4.60
C GLU A 141 -14.45 21.60 4.10
N VAL A 142 -15.21 20.54 4.47
CA VAL A 142 -16.61 20.35 4.09
C VAL A 142 -17.50 20.15 5.35
N PRO A 143 -17.71 21.19 6.16
CA PRO A 143 -18.38 21.09 7.45
C PRO A 143 -19.90 20.79 7.38
N ASP A 144 -20.46 20.68 6.19
CA ASP A 144 -21.85 20.27 5.94
C ASP A 144 -22.04 18.74 5.98
N ILE A 145 -20.98 17.96 6.11
CA ILE A 145 -21.02 16.51 6.34
C ILE A 145 -21.27 16.27 7.83
N ASP A 146 -22.24 15.42 8.15
CA ASP A 146 -22.55 15.03 9.54
C ASP A 146 -21.74 13.82 10.01
N LEU A 147 -21.47 12.87 9.10
CA LEU A 147 -20.77 11.61 9.39
C LEU A 147 -19.85 11.20 8.24
N ILE A 148 -18.62 10.82 8.56
CA ILE A 148 -17.69 10.14 7.64
C ILE A 148 -17.48 8.72 8.15
N ILE A 149 -17.74 7.73 7.28
CA ILE A 149 -17.39 6.32 7.50
C ILE A 149 -16.10 6.09 6.73
N SER A 150 -15.00 5.99 7.46
CA SER A 150 -13.64 5.94 6.94
C SER A 150 -13.19 4.51 6.68
N GLY A 151 -12.47 4.30 5.57
CA GLY A 151 -11.80 3.05 5.18
C GLY A 151 -10.34 3.28 4.82
N HIS A 152 -9.75 2.37 4.05
CA HIS A 152 -8.40 2.41 3.49
C HIS A 152 -7.26 2.15 4.49
N THR A 153 -7.11 2.96 5.53
CA THR A 153 -5.99 2.89 6.48
C THR A 153 -6.15 1.83 7.57
N HIS A 154 -7.24 1.05 7.51
CA HIS A 154 -7.55 0.02 8.49
C HIS A 154 -7.59 0.51 9.95
N SER A 155 -7.82 1.82 10.15
CA SER A 155 -7.81 2.44 11.47
C SER A 155 -8.92 1.88 12.37
N GLU A 156 -8.57 1.40 13.54
CA GLU A 156 -9.51 1.02 14.59
C GLU A 156 -9.74 2.22 15.53
N LEU A 157 -10.76 3.02 15.24
CA LEU A 157 -11.10 4.17 16.06
C LEU A 157 -12.01 3.73 17.19
N LYS A 158 -11.50 3.64 18.42
CA LYS A 158 -12.28 3.31 19.62
C LYS A 158 -13.23 4.44 20.03
N GLU A 159 -12.91 5.66 19.66
CA GLU A 159 -13.71 6.86 19.82
C GLU A 159 -13.80 7.57 18.47
N ALA A 160 -14.96 8.19 18.18
CA ALA A 160 -15.12 8.95 16.96
C ALA A 160 -14.24 10.21 16.99
N ILE A 161 -13.55 10.50 15.90
CA ILE A 161 -12.87 11.79 15.72
C ILE A 161 -13.94 12.84 15.38
N GLN A 162 -13.84 14.04 15.94
CA GLN A 162 -14.80 15.11 15.70
C GLN A 162 -14.12 16.39 15.24
N HIS A 163 -14.54 16.90 14.07
CA HIS A 163 -14.21 18.24 13.60
C HIS A 163 -15.48 19.06 13.36
N GLY A 164 -15.69 20.08 14.19
CA GLY A 164 -16.92 20.87 14.14
C GLY A 164 -18.17 20.04 14.43
N ASN A 165 -19.03 19.85 13.42
CA ASN A 165 -20.23 19.01 13.51
C ASN A 165 -20.05 17.63 12.85
N THR A 166 -18.92 17.38 12.21
CA THR A 166 -18.64 16.13 11.51
C THR A 166 -17.98 15.12 12.43
N TYR A 167 -18.52 13.91 12.47
CA TYR A 167 -17.95 12.76 13.15
C TYR A 167 -17.31 11.81 12.14
N ILE A 168 -16.13 11.27 12.47
CA ILE A 168 -15.41 10.28 11.66
C ILE A 168 -15.33 9.00 12.47
N VAL A 169 -15.73 7.88 11.86
CA VAL A 169 -15.72 6.55 12.48
C VAL A 169 -15.06 5.54 11.55
N SER A 170 -14.37 4.57 12.13
CA SER A 170 -13.74 3.44 11.41
C SER A 170 -13.64 2.24 12.34
N CYS A 171 -13.88 1.03 11.81
CA CYS A 171 -13.97 -0.19 12.63
C CYS A 171 -12.79 -1.16 12.40
N GLY A 172 -11.70 -0.71 11.78
CA GLY A 172 -10.55 -1.55 11.48
C GLY A 172 -10.73 -2.33 10.18
N GLU A 173 -10.25 -3.55 10.14
CA GLU A 173 -10.10 -4.37 8.94
C GLU A 173 -10.69 -5.78 9.11
N TYR A 174 -10.82 -6.52 8.00
CA TYR A 174 -11.13 -7.95 7.93
C TYR A 174 -12.37 -8.39 8.72
N GLY A 175 -13.32 -7.49 8.98
CA GLY A 175 -14.52 -7.82 9.75
C GLY A 175 -14.26 -8.12 11.24
N ARG A 176 -13.10 -7.76 11.79
CA ARG A 176 -12.77 -7.97 13.22
C ARG A 176 -13.72 -7.26 14.16
N ASN A 177 -14.28 -6.13 13.72
CA ASN A 177 -15.24 -5.36 14.52
C ASN A 177 -16.45 -4.96 13.68
N LEU A 178 -17.60 -4.88 14.33
CA LEU A 178 -18.78 -4.19 13.86
C LEU A 178 -18.86 -2.82 14.53
N GLY A 179 -18.74 -1.74 13.77
CA GLY A 179 -18.96 -0.38 14.28
C GLY A 179 -20.45 -0.11 14.48
N SER A 180 -20.87 0.17 15.72
CA SER A 180 -22.24 0.53 16.08
C SER A 180 -22.29 1.97 16.54
N LEU A 181 -23.09 2.81 15.88
CA LEU A 181 -23.24 4.20 16.27
C LEU A 181 -24.72 4.61 16.34
N SER A 182 -25.01 5.52 17.26
CA SER A 182 -26.32 6.17 17.37
C SER A 182 -26.14 7.68 17.33
N MET A 183 -26.97 8.35 16.54
CA MET A 183 -26.98 9.81 16.44
C MET A 183 -28.39 10.34 16.72
N THR A 184 -28.46 11.51 17.34
CA THR A 184 -29.71 12.20 17.65
C THR A 184 -29.73 13.58 17.01
N GLN A 185 -30.81 13.91 16.28
CA GLN A 185 -30.95 15.22 15.70
C GLN A 185 -31.40 16.24 16.77
N LYS A 186 -30.65 17.33 16.88
CA LYS A 186 -30.96 18.46 17.77
C LYS A 186 -32.05 19.37 17.19
N GLN A 187 -32.59 20.25 18.01
CA GLN A 187 -33.61 21.22 17.57
C GLN A 187 -33.12 22.20 16.50
N ASP A 188 -31.82 22.43 16.40
CA ASP A 188 -31.19 23.27 15.39
C ASP A 188 -30.86 22.51 14.07
N GLY A 189 -31.27 21.24 13.99
CA GLY A 189 -31.08 20.39 12.81
C GLY A 189 -29.73 19.64 12.77
N ARG A 190 -28.80 19.95 13.66
CA ARG A 190 -27.49 19.26 13.72
C ARG A 190 -27.61 17.87 14.33
N TRP A 191 -26.73 16.97 13.91
CA TRP A 191 -26.65 15.64 14.49
C TRP A 191 -25.61 15.58 15.60
N GLU A 192 -25.93 14.89 16.68
CA GLU A 192 -25.03 14.62 17.81
C GLU A 192 -24.85 13.13 17.96
N LEU A 193 -23.59 12.70 18.06
CA LEU A 193 -23.24 11.32 18.37
C LEU A 193 -23.65 11.01 19.82
N THR A 194 -24.53 10.05 19.98
CA THR A 194 -25.06 9.65 21.30
C THR A 194 -24.31 8.44 21.86
N SER A 195 -23.92 7.51 20.97
CA SER A 195 -23.06 6.38 21.29
C SER A 195 -22.27 5.94 20.06
N TYR A 196 -21.10 5.45 20.31
CA TYR A 196 -20.26 4.74 19.32
C TYR A 196 -19.48 3.66 20.04
N GLU A 197 -19.52 2.46 19.52
CA GLU A 197 -18.79 1.32 20.05
C GLU A 197 -18.33 0.39 18.93
N LEU A 198 -17.19 -0.24 19.13
CA LEU A 198 -16.71 -1.35 18.30
C LEU A 198 -17.08 -2.64 19.00
N ILE A 199 -17.89 -3.45 18.32
CA ILE A 199 -18.33 -4.77 18.80
C ILE A 199 -17.41 -5.81 18.15
N PRO A 200 -16.53 -6.48 18.91
CA PRO A 200 -15.62 -7.48 18.34
C PRO A 200 -16.42 -8.67 17.75
N VAL A 201 -16.04 -9.08 16.57
CA VAL A 201 -16.51 -10.33 15.95
C VAL A 201 -15.56 -11.43 16.39
N SER A 202 -16.03 -12.31 17.27
CA SER A 202 -15.26 -13.41 17.85
C SER A 202 -15.81 -14.77 17.42
N GLU A 203 -15.10 -15.83 17.72
CA GLU A 203 -15.54 -17.21 17.51
C GLU A 203 -16.85 -17.56 18.26
N ASP A 204 -17.23 -16.78 19.28
CA ASP A 204 -18.50 -16.95 19.98
C ASP A 204 -19.71 -16.52 19.13
N VAL A 205 -19.50 -15.73 18.07
CA VAL A 205 -20.56 -15.30 17.16
C VAL A 205 -20.90 -16.45 16.21
N LYS A 206 -22.10 -17.01 16.37
CA LYS A 206 -22.55 -18.11 15.50
C LYS A 206 -22.81 -17.58 14.09
N PRO A 207 -22.24 -18.22 13.05
CA PRO A 207 -22.52 -17.89 11.66
C PRO A 207 -24.03 -18.02 11.35
N ASP A 208 -24.54 -17.14 10.51
CA ASP A 208 -25.84 -17.35 9.88
C ASP A 208 -25.74 -18.53 8.91
N ARG A 209 -26.64 -19.50 9.07
CA ARG A 209 -26.55 -20.74 8.31
C ARG A 209 -26.68 -20.56 6.80
N ALA A 210 -27.56 -19.68 6.35
CA ALA A 210 -27.80 -19.47 4.93
C ALA A 210 -26.59 -18.78 4.28
N THR A 211 -25.99 -17.83 4.99
CA THR A 211 -24.76 -17.16 4.57
C THR A 211 -23.58 -18.14 4.52
N GLN A 212 -23.45 -19.00 5.52
CA GLN A 212 -22.39 -20.02 5.55
C GLN A 212 -22.50 -21.01 4.37
N GLU A 213 -23.71 -21.50 4.09
CA GLU A 213 -23.96 -22.40 2.94
C GLU A 213 -23.55 -21.74 1.60
N GLN A 214 -23.70 -20.40 1.46
CA GLN A 214 -23.25 -19.67 0.28
C GLN A 214 -21.72 -19.54 0.24
N ILE A 215 -21.09 -19.24 1.37
CA ILE A 215 -19.63 -19.19 1.50
C ILE A 215 -19.02 -20.53 1.13
N ASP A 216 -19.54 -21.64 1.68
CA ASP A 216 -19.05 -22.99 1.40
C ASP A 216 -19.13 -23.31 -0.10
N ALA A 217 -20.22 -22.93 -0.77
CA ALA A 217 -20.37 -23.13 -2.22
C ALA A 217 -19.38 -22.27 -3.05
N LEU A 218 -19.05 -21.06 -2.60
CA LEU A 218 -18.03 -20.21 -3.24
C LEU A 218 -16.63 -20.79 -3.05
N MET A 219 -16.30 -21.25 -1.83
CA MET A 219 -15.03 -21.89 -1.52
C MET A 219 -14.83 -23.20 -2.32
N ASP A 220 -15.88 -24.01 -2.45
CA ASP A 220 -15.90 -25.18 -3.34
C ASP A 220 -15.59 -24.80 -4.81
N THR A 221 -16.03 -23.63 -5.24
CA THR A 221 -15.75 -23.13 -6.60
C THR A 221 -14.28 -22.72 -6.74
N VAL A 222 -13.71 -22.09 -5.72
CA VAL A 222 -12.28 -21.75 -5.67
C VAL A 222 -11.42 -23.01 -5.72
N ASP A 223 -11.72 -24.02 -4.91
CA ASP A 223 -11.00 -25.30 -4.92
C ASP A 223 -10.99 -25.95 -6.31
N LYS A 224 -12.15 -26.00 -6.98
CA LYS A 224 -12.31 -26.72 -8.25
C LYS A 224 -11.80 -25.97 -9.47
N ASN A 225 -11.93 -24.63 -9.48
CA ASN A 225 -11.72 -23.81 -10.68
C ASN A 225 -10.46 -22.92 -10.58
N TYR A 226 -9.80 -22.90 -9.42
CA TYR A 226 -8.60 -22.11 -9.21
C TYR A 226 -7.48 -22.96 -8.59
N LEU A 227 -7.63 -23.42 -7.33
CA LEU A 227 -6.56 -24.15 -6.64
C LEU A 227 -6.20 -25.46 -7.31
N ALA A 228 -7.18 -26.17 -7.89
CA ALA A 228 -6.93 -27.41 -8.62
C ALA A 228 -5.99 -27.23 -9.83
N ASP A 229 -5.97 -26.05 -10.47
CA ASP A 229 -5.06 -25.75 -11.57
C ASP A 229 -3.60 -25.63 -11.09
N PHE A 230 -3.38 -25.35 -9.80
CA PHE A 230 -2.08 -25.35 -9.13
C PHE A 230 -1.76 -26.70 -8.47
N GLY A 231 -2.70 -27.64 -8.46
CA GLY A 231 -2.55 -28.96 -7.85
C GLY A 231 -2.87 -29.01 -6.36
N TYR A 232 -3.53 -27.99 -5.82
CA TYR A 232 -3.85 -27.84 -4.40
C TYR A 232 -5.35 -27.98 -4.09
N THR A 233 -5.63 -28.21 -2.82
CA THR A 233 -6.92 -27.93 -2.18
C THR A 233 -6.72 -26.99 -1.01
N ARG A 234 -7.70 -26.17 -0.65
CA ARG A 234 -7.55 -25.12 0.37
C ARG A 234 -7.16 -25.65 1.76
N GLU A 235 -7.68 -26.82 2.15
CA GLU A 235 -7.45 -27.42 3.47
C GLU A 235 -6.16 -28.26 3.53
N GLU A 236 -5.41 -28.36 2.42
CA GLU A 236 -4.14 -29.07 2.38
C GLU A 236 -3.13 -28.40 3.30
N VAL A 237 -2.58 -29.14 4.26
CA VAL A 237 -1.53 -28.66 5.16
C VAL A 237 -0.19 -28.69 4.45
N LEU A 238 0.45 -27.55 4.35
CA LEU A 238 1.74 -27.36 3.69
C LEU A 238 2.91 -27.52 4.66
N ALA A 239 2.76 -27.06 5.89
CA ALA A 239 3.75 -27.19 6.95
C ALA A 239 3.12 -27.02 8.32
N GLU A 240 3.74 -27.63 9.34
CA GLU A 240 3.48 -27.33 10.75
C GLU A 240 4.40 -26.22 11.24
N ASN A 241 3.85 -25.31 12.03
CA ASN A 241 4.51 -24.10 12.47
C ASN A 241 4.56 -23.97 13.99
N ASP A 242 5.77 -23.99 14.56
CA ASP A 242 6.02 -23.66 15.95
C ASP A 242 6.61 -22.24 16.14
N VAL A 243 6.97 -21.55 15.03
CA VAL A 243 7.53 -20.21 15.03
C VAL A 243 6.44 -19.16 15.25
N GLU A 244 6.73 -18.14 16.05
CA GLU A 244 5.86 -16.98 16.16
C GLU A 244 6.24 -15.95 15.11
N PHE A 245 5.41 -15.83 14.06
CA PHE A 245 5.61 -14.84 13.02
C PHE A 245 5.09 -13.47 13.43
N ASN A 246 5.74 -12.44 12.93
CA ASN A 246 5.32 -11.06 13.17
C ASN A 246 3.92 -10.80 12.62
N SER A 247 3.15 -9.99 13.34
CA SER A 247 1.83 -9.55 12.91
C SER A 247 1.88 -8.49 11.82
N LEU A 248 0.77 -8.28 11.11
CA LEU A 248 0.63 -7.17 10.15
C LEU A 248 0.76 -5.80 10.84
N GLU A 249 0.30 -5.67 12.09
CA GLU A 249 0.49 -4.46 12.89
C GLU A 249 1.98 -4.17 13.12
N GLU A 250 2.77 -5.19 13.44
CA GLU A 250 4.21 -5.04 13.57
C GLU A 250 4.87 -4.65 12.24
N MET A 251 4.45 -5.24 11.11
CA MET A 251 4.93 -4.84 9.78
C MET A 251 4.59 -3.39 9.45
N GLY A 252 3.43 -2.91 9.89
CA GLY A 252 2.99 -1.53 9.72
C GLY A 252 3.72 -0.54 10.64
N THR A 253 4.14 -0.95 11.84
CA THR A 253 4.70 -0.06 12.87
C THR A 253 6.21 -0.18 13.03
N LYS A 254 6.79 -1.39 12.93
CA LYS A 254 8.22 -1.63 13.09
C LYS A 254 8.95 -1.50 11.74
N HIS A 255 10.07 -0.79 11.73
CA HIS A 255 10.91 -0.66 10.55
C HIS A 255 12.26 -1.36 10.80
N GLU A 256 12.21 -2.67 10.92
CA GLU A 256 13.33 -3.55 11.22
C GLU A 256 13.18 -4.87 10.46
N GLU A 257 14.11 -5.81 10.61
CA GLU A 257 13.98 -7.16 10.09
C GLU A 257 12.82 -7.88 10.78
N LEU A 258 11.92 -8.46 10.01
CA LEU A 258 10.76 -9.20 10.48
C LEU A 258 10.69 -10.56 9.79
N ASN A 259 10.53 -11.62 10.57
CA ASN A 259 10.63 -13.00 10.10
C ASN A 259 9.54 -13.38 9.08
N LEU A 260 8.36 -12.75 9.13
CA LEU A 260 7.31 -12.95 8.12
C LEU A 260 7.77 -12.48 6.73
N GLY A 261 8.45 -11.34 6.66
CA GLY A 261 9.03 -10.85 5.39
C GLY A 261 10.22 -11.69 4.95
N ASP A 262 10.98 -12.23 5.89
CA ASP A 262 12.15 -13.08 5.59
C ASP A 262 11.74 -14.40 4.94
N ILE A 263 10.77 -15.12 5.49
CA ILE A 263 10.30 -16.38 4.90
C ILE A 263 9.68 -16.18 3.51
N MET A 264 8.95 -15.06 3.30
CA MET A 264 8.36 -14.75 2.00
C MET A 264 9.42 -14.40 0.95
N SER A 265 10.45 -13.63 1.33
CA SER A 265 11.53 -13.30 0.39
C SER A 265 12.43 -14.50 0.08
N ASP A 266 12.66 -15.41 1.03
CA ASP A 266 13.36 -16.67 0.79
C ASP A 266 12.58 -17.58 -0.17
N ALA A 267 11.25 -17.60 -0.03
CA ALA A 267 10.37 -18.38 -0.89
C ALA A 267 10.49 -17.99 -2.37
N TYR A 268 10.68 -16.71 -2.67
CA TYR A 268 10.85 -16.26 -4.06
C TYR A 268 12.11 -16.83 -4.70
N ILE A 269 13.25 -16.78 -3.99
CA ILE A 269 14.49 -17.38 -4.48
C ILE A 269 14.31 -18.89 -4.66
N TYR A 270 13.76 -19.54 -3.64
CA TYR A 270 13.55 -21.00 -3.67
C TYR A 270 12.71 -21.43 -4.86
N ALA A 271 11.55 -20.79 -5.06
CA ALA A 271 10.63 -21.20 -6.12
C ALA A 271 11.23 -21.03 -7.52
N VAL A 272 11.98 -19.94 -7.75
CA VAL A 272 12.63 -19.70 -9.03
C VAL A 272 13.76 -20.71 -9.29
N GLU A 273 14.66 -20.90 -8.31
CA GLU A 273 15.84 -21.77 -8.49
C GLU A 273 15.52 -23.27 -8.47
N ASN A 274 14.38 -23.67 -7.92
CA ASN A 274 13.92 -25.08 -7.89
C ASN A 274 12.81 -25.37 -8.91
N SER A 275 12.44 -24.40 -9.75
CA SER A 275 11.53 -24.63 -10.87
C SER A 275 12.15 -25.53 -11.93
N GLU A 276 11.34 -26.39 -12.56
CA GLU A 276 11.76 -27.19 -13.73
C GLU A 276 12.17 -26.29 -14.93
N TYR A 277 11.75 -25.04 -14.92
CA TYR A 277 12.04 -24.03 -15.96
C TYR A 277 13.24 -23.13 -15.62
N TYR A 278 13.94 -23.42 -14.51
CA TYR A 278 15.11 -22.65 -14.11
C TYR A 278 16.24 -22.74 -15.14
N ASP A 279 16.68 -21.61 -15.64
CA ASP A 279 17.69 -21.52 -16.70
C ASP A 279 19.15 -21.57 -16.20
N GLY A 280 19.35 -21.70 -14.88
CA GLY A 280 20.67 -21.77 -14.24
C GLY A 280 21.29 -20.41 -13.94
N ASP A 281 20.54 -19.30 -14.07
CA ASP A 281 20.99 -17.97 -13.66
C ASP A 281 20.59 -17.69 -12.20
N PRO A 282 21.53 -17.72 -11.25
CA PRO A 282 21.19 -17.63 -9.84
C PRO A 282 20.55 -16.28 -9.49
N VAL A 283 19.57 -16.31 -8.58
CA VAL A 283 18.94 -15.11 -8.05
C VAL A 283 19.85 -14.50 -7.00
N ASP A 284 20.35 -13.28 -7.25
CA ASP A 284 21.18 -12.57 -6.27
C ASP A 284 20.33 -11.97 -5.13
N VAL A 285 19.12 -11.51 -5.44
CA VAL A 285 18.25 -10.80 -4.48
C VAL A 285 16.77 -11.10 -4.76
N ALA A 286 16.02 -11.38 -3.70
CA ALA A 286 14.55 -11.28 -3.74
C ALA A 286 14.07 -10.11 -2.89
N VAL A 287 12.96 -9.48 -3.32
CA VAL A 287 12.36 -8.31 -2.64
C VAL A 287 10.86 -8.51 -2.48
N VAL A 288 10.35 -8.35 -1.26
CA VAL A 288 8.93 -8.41 -0.91
C VAL A 288 8.54 -7.10 -0.20
N PRO A 289 7.56 -6.34 -0.70
CA PRO A 289 7.08 -5.14 0.00
C PRO A 289 6.02 -5.51 1.04
N SER A 290 5.96 -4.79 2.14
CA SER A 290 4.93 -5.00 3.17
C SER A 290 3.50 -4.80 2.64
N GLY A 291 3.33 -3.99 1.59
CA GLY A 291 2.02 -3.67 1.00
C GLY A 291 1.32 -4.84 0.31
N THR A 292 2.06 -5.91 -0.05
CA THR A 292 1.48 -7.13 -0.64
C THR A 292 1.14 -8.20 0.38
N VAL A 293 1.69 -8.10 1.60
CA VAL A 293 1.44 -9.05 2.68
C VAL A 293 0.10 -8.75 3.34
N ARG A 294 -0.81 -9.73 3.34
CA ARG A 294 -2.21 -9.54 3.76
C ARG A 294 -2.62 -10.37 4.98
N ASP A 295 -1.83 -11.36 5.36
CA ASP A 295 -2.02 -12.17 6.57
C ASP A 295 -0.69 -12.68 7.12
N THR A 296 -0.71 -13.24 8.33
CA THR A 296 0.44 -13.85 9.01
C THR A 296 0.14 -15.32 9.33
N TYR A 297 1.19 -16.07 9.66
CA TYR A 297 1.06 -17.49 10.01
C TYR A 297 1.03 -17.66 11.52
N THR A 298 -0.02 -18.32 12.00
CA THR A 298 -0.16 -18.69 13.42
C THR A 298 0.52 -20.04 13.71
N LYS A 299 0.78 -20.32 14.98
CA LYS A 299 1.26 -21.65 15.39
C LYS A 299 0.23 -22.73 15.12
N GLY A 300 0.69 -23.87 14.66
CA GLY A 300 -0.12 -25.01 14.20
C GLY A 300 0.03 -25.21 12.71
N ASP A 301 -0.98 -25.82 12.10
CA ASP A 301 -0.98 -26.12 10.67
C ASP A 301 -1.05 -24.86 9.82
N ILE A 302 -0.18 -24.77 8.82
CA ILE A 302 -0.27 -23.76 7.75
C ILE A 302 -0.86 -24.44 6.51
N THR A 303 -2.04 -24.02 6.12
CA THR A 303 -2.76 -24.55 4.97
C THR A 303 -2.50 -23.76 3.69
N VAL A 304 -2.95 -24.29 2.55
CA VAL A 304 -2.96 -23.56 1.27
C VAL A 304 -3.80 -22.30 1.37
N GLU A 305 -4.93 -22.35 2.11
CA GLU A 305 -5.78 -21.18 2.35
C GLU A 305 -5.02 -20.07 3.09
N ASP A 306 -4.26 -20.40 4.15
CA ASP A 306 -3.46 -19.44 4.91
C ASP A 306 -2.40 -18.77 4.03
N VAL A 307 -1.69 -19.57 3.21
CA VAL A 307 -0.67 -19.04 2.30
C VAL A 307 -1.30 -18.19 1.20
N PHE A 308 -2.41 -18.62 0.60
CA PHE A 308 -3.10 -17.79 -0.39
C PHE A 308 -3.57 -16.47 0.21
N ASN A 309 -4.19 -16.50 1.40
CA ASN A 309 -4.66 -15.29 2.09
C ASN A 309 -3.54 -14.34 2.43
N SER A 310 -2.34 -14.86 2.76
CA SER A 310 -1.19 -14.01 3.05
C SER A 310 -0.67 -13.23 1.84
N PHE A 311 -0.99 -13.66 0.59
CA PHE A 311 -0.50 -13.05 -0.64
C PHE A 311 -1.51 -13.09 -1.80
N SER A 312 -2.76 -12.76 -1.54
CA SER A 312 -3.91 -12.97 -2.43
C SER A 312 -4.13 -11.89 -3.51
N LEU A 313 -3.33 -10.82 -3.53
CA LEU A 313 -3.61 -9.64 -4.36
C LEU A 313 -3.21 -9.81 -5.82
N GLY A 314 -3.89 -9.04 -6.68
CA GLY A 314 -3.50 -8.75 -8.05
C GLY A 314 -3.81 -9.81 -9.08
N ILE A 315 -3.35 -9.54 -10.29
CA ILE A 315 -3.53 -10.38 -11.47
C ILE A 315 -2.36 -10.17 -12.43
N GLY A 316 -1.96 -11.22 -13.12
CA GLY A 316 -0.98 -11.13 -14.20
C GLY A 316 -1.61 -10.97 -15.59
N LYS A 317 -0.79 -11.12 -16.64
CA LYS A 317 -1.24 -11.13 -18.05
C LYS A 317 -2.04 -12.38 -18.40
N ASP A 318 -1.77 -13.50 -17.73
CA ASP A 318 -2.50 -14.76 -17.89
C ASP A 318 -3.97 -14.65 -17.48
N GLY A 319 -4.34 -13.58 -16.77
CA GLY A 319 -5.70 -13.36 -16.26
C GLY A 319 -6.05 -14.24 -15.06
N VAL A 320 -5.07 -14.87 -14.44
CA VAL A 320 -5.22 -15.70 -13.24
C VAL A 320 -4.89 -14.88 -11.99
N ALA A 321 -5.70 -15.00 -10.94
CA ALA A 321 -5.53 -14.28 -9.69
C ALA A 321 -4.15 -14.53 -9.04
N GLY A 322 -3.64 -13.55 -8.31
CA GLY A 322 -2.31 -13.52 -7.70
C GLY A 322 -1.29 -12.78 -8.55
N TYR A 323 -0.49 -11.91 -7.92
CA TYR A 323 0.63 -11.28 -8.61
C TYR A 323 1.67 -12.32 -9.05
N PRO A 324 2.13 -12.27 -10.31
CA PRO A 324 3.24 -13.10 -10.74
C PRO A 324 4.57 -12.60 -10.15
N LEU A 325 5.51 -13.50 -9.98
CA LEU A 325 6.91 -13.14 -9.82
C LEU A 325 7.46 -12.61 -11.15
N ILE A 326 8.28 -11.57 -11.06
CA ILE A 326 9.00 -10.99 -12.19
C ILE A 326 10.52 -11.08 -11.98
N SER A 327 11.24 -11.23 -13.06
CA SER A 327 12.70 -11.28 -13.10
C SER A 327 13.24 -10.02 -13.77
N ALA A 328 14.18 -9.34 -13.12
CA ALA A 328 14.86 -8.17 -13.67
C ALA A 328 16.29 -8.08 -13.16
N TYR A 329 17.09 -7.21 -13.77
CA TYR A 329 18.45 -6.94 -13.35
C TYR A 329 18.61 -5.49 -12.92
N LEU A 330 19.29 -5.29 -11.80
CA LEU A 330 19.68 -3.98 -11.30
C LEU A 330 21.20 -3.88 -11.22
N THR A 331 21.74 -2.71 -11.50
CA THR A 331 23.14 -2.41 -11.19
C THR A 331 23.37 -2.39 -9.69
N GLY A 332 24.57 -2.65 -9.21
CA GLY A 332 24.86 -2.60 -7.78
C GLY A 332 24.58 -1.22 -7.17
N LYS A 333 24.72 -0.16 -7.97
CA LYS A 333 24.31 1.18 -7.55
C LYS A 333 22.80 1.28 -7.32
N GLU A 334 22.00 0.64 -8.17
CA GLU A 334 20.54 0.59 -8.02
C GLU A 334 20.12 -0.30 -6.86
N LEU A 335 20.81 -1.41 -6.59
CA LEU A 335 20.58 -2.22 -5.37
C LEU A 335 20.77 -1.42 -4.09
N LYS A 336 21.82 -0.58 -4.01
CA LYS A 336 22.01 0.34 -2.88
C LYS A 336 20.89 1.37 -2.78
N LEU A 337 20.26 1.74 -3.91
CA LEU A 337 19.07 2.59 -3.91
C LEU A 337 17.82 1.83 -3.43
N VAL A 338 17.69 0.52 -3.67
CA VAL A 338 16.59 -0.29 -3.09
C VAL A 338 16.63 -0.22 -1.56
N ALA A 339 17.79 -0.41 -0.95
CA ALA A 339 17.96 -0.24 0.50
C ALA A 339 17.62 1.19 0.97
N GLU A 340 17.98 2.21 0.18
CA GLU A 340 17.66 3.61 0.52
C GLU A 340 16.17 3.94 0.31
N VAL A 341 15.47 3.28 -0.61
CA VAL A 341 14.00 3.35 -0.75
C VAL A 341 13.35 2.86 0.55
N ASP A 342 13.71 1.68 1.01
CA ASP A 342 13.23 1.16 2.30
C ASP A 342 13.53 2.13 3.44
N ALA A 343 14.77 2.56 3.59
CA ALA A 343 15.19 3.39 4.72
C ALA A 343 14.60 4.81 4.72
N SER A 344 14.23 5.37 3.55
CA SER A 344 13.85 6.78 3.44
C SER A 344 12.42 7.03 2.94
N VAL A 345 11.88 6.18 2.04
CA VAL A 345 10.52 6.36 1.49
C VAL A 345 9.48 5.76 2.41
N SER A 346 9.78 4.66 3.09
CA SER A 346 8.85 3.98 4.00
C SER A 346 8.42 4.81 5.23
N ASP A 347 9.12 5.91 5.54
CA ASP A 347 8.65 6.89 6.53
C ASP A 347 7.38 7.65 6.07
N PHE A 348 7.15 7.70 4.75
CA PHE A 348 6.01 8.38 4.13
C PHE A 348 4.95 7.40 3.63
N MET A 349 5.37 6.20 3.24
CA MET A 349 4.52 5.12 2.73
C MET A 349 4.97 3.81 3.38
N THR A 350 4.29 3.38 4.43
CA THR A 350 4.65 2.15 5.17
C THR A 350 4.56 0.89 4.32
N THR A 351 3.67 0.89 3.33
CA THR A 351 3.52 -0.18 2.33
C THR A 351 4.75 -0.36 1.42
N ALA A 352 5.67 0.61 1.40
CA ALA A 352 6.95 0.54 0.69
C ALA A 352 8.11 0.02 1.56
N ARG A 353 7.85 -0.52 2.75
CA ARG A 353 8.86 -1.27 3.51
C ARG A 353 9.18 -2.56 2.79
N LEU A 354 10.48 -2.83 2.63
CA LEU A 354 10.97 -3.95 1.84
C LEU A 354 11.61 -5.00 2.75
N TYR A 355 11.33 -6.25 2.48
CA TYR A 355 12.00 -7.40 3.06
C TYR A 355 12.79 -8.07 1.95
N CYS A 356 14.06 -8.38 2.24
CA CYS A 356 14.99 -8.87 1.22
C CYS A 356 15.64 -10.18 1.62
N SER A 357 15.75 -11.08 0.65
CA SER A 357 16.68 -12.20 0.71
C SER A 357 17.87 -11.91 -0.20
N GLY A 358 19.07 -12.26 0.23
CA GLY A 358 20.32 -11.98 -0.48
C GLY A 358 20.88 -10.57 -0.25
N LEU A 359 20.06 -9.53 -0.17
CA LEU A 359 20.47 -8.15 0.11
C LEU A 359 20.36 -7.85 1.61
N ASN A 360 21.46 -7.38 2.22
CA ASN A 360 21.51 -6.99 3.61
C ASN A 360 21.96 -5.54 3.74
N PHE A 361 21.37 -4.81 4.68
CA PHE A 361 21.76 -3.42 4.89
C PHE A 361 21.56 -2.98 6.34
N ALA A 362 22.35 -2.00 6.75
CA ALA A 362 22.17 -1.25 7.98
C ALA A 362 21.75 0.18 7.65
N TYR A 363 20.90 0.75 8.48
CA TYR A 363 20.50 2.15 8.31
C TYR A 363 20.33 2.84 9.67
N ASN A 364 20.47 4.18 9.65
CA ASN A 364 20.21 4.99 10.82
C ASN A 364 19.03 5.93 10.53
N PRO A 365 17.90 5.79 11.25
CA PRO A 365 16.68 6.57 11.01
C PRO A 365 16.87 8.08 11.23
N HIS A 366 17.86 8.49 12.03
CA HIS A 366 18.13 9.89 12.33
C HIS A 366 19.03 10.59 11.30
N ARG A 367 19.54 9.86 10.33
CA ARG A 367 20.31 10.46 9.23
C ARG A 367 19.38 11.20 8.27
N MET A 368 20.01 12.02 7.44
CA MET A 368 19.30 12.76 6.41
C MET A 368 18.60 11.81 5.42
N ILE A 369 17.37 12.12 5.06
CA ILE A 369 16.62 11.41 4.02
C ILE A 369 17.47 11.23 2.76
N LEU A 370 17.35 10.10 2.09
CA LEU A 370 18.15 9.64 0.95
C LEU A 370 19.65 9.45 1.28
N ASN A 371 20.00 9.38 2.57
CA ASN A 371 21.33 9.02 3.07
C ASN A 371 21.25 8.32 4.43
N LYS A 372 20.20 7.51 4.64
CA LYS A 372 20.00 6.77 5.89
C LYS A 372 20.80 5.48 5.93
N VAL A 373 21.01 4.83 4.80
CA VAL A 373 21.79 3.58 4.70
C VAL A 373 23.25 3.83 5.08
N THR A 374 23.76 2.99 5.96
CA THR A 374 25.14 3.07 6.51
C THR A 374 26.02 1.94 6.02
N ASP A 375 25.44 0.77 5.71
CA ASP A 375 26.11 -0.39 5.13
C ASP A 375 25.13 -1.12 4.20
N CYS A 376 25.65 -1.75 3.13
CA CYS A 376 24.82 -2.49 2.18
C CYS A 376 25.68 -3.51 1.44
N TYR A 377 25.32 -4.80 1.53
CA TYR A 377 26.08 -5.90 0.97
C TYR A 377 25.18 -7.08 0.62
N LEU A 378 25.69 -8.02 -0.15
CA LEU A 378 25.01 -9.29 -0.42
C LEU A 378 25.51 -10.39 0.50
N THR A 379 24.62 -11.35 0.81
CA THR A 379 25.01 -12.60 1.47
C THR A 379 24.62 -13.77 0.58
N ARG A 380 25.57 -14.68 0.32
CA ARG A 380 25.32 -15.94 -0.37
C ARG A 380 24.67 -16.97 0.56
N ALA A 381 24.15 -18.05 -0.04
CA ALA A 381 23.52 -19.15 0.69
C ALA A 381 24.46 -19.82 1.73
N ASP A 382 25.78 -19.74 1.54
CA ASP A 382 26.79 -20.22 2.51
C ASP A 382 27.13 -19.21 3.62
N GLY A 383 26.49 -18.04 3.62
CA GLY A 383 26.70 -16.96 4.59
C GLY A 383 27.88 -16.03 4.25
N GLU A 384 28.54 -16.19 3.07
CA GLU A 384 29.64 -15.30 2.67
C GLU A 384 29.12 -13.90 2.34
N ARG A 385 29.69 -12.87 2.99
CA ARG A 385 29.45 -11.46 2.65
C ARG A 385 30.15 -11.07 1.37
N ILE A 386 29.42 -10.46 0.43
CA ILE A 386 29.93 -9.96 -0.84
C ILE A 386 29.66 -8.47 -0.95
N GLU A 387 30.73 -7.71 -1.23
CA GLU A 387 30.60 -6.27 -1.49
C GLU A 387 29.94 -6.00 -2.84
N ILE A 388 28.94 -5.12 -2.85
CA ILE A 388 28.20 -4.76 -4.05
C ILE A 388 29.07 -3.85 -4.94
N GLN A 389 29.30 -4.29 -6.19
CA GLN A 389 30.04 -3.53 -7.22
C GLN A 389 29.03 -2.67 -8.01
N ASP A 390 29.24 -1.36 -8.03
CA ASP A 390 28.29 -0.38 -8.57
C ASP A 390 27.83 -0.64 -10.00
N ASP A 391 28.73 -1.09 -10.88
CA ASP A 391 28.45 -1.26 -12.31
C ASP A 391 28.13 -2.72 -12.71
N LYS A 392 28.16 -3.67 -11.76
CA LYS A 392 27.78 -5.06 -12.02
C LYS A 392 26.25 -5.17 -12.01
N LEU A 393 25.71 -5.99 -12.93
CA LEU A 393 24.30 -6.40 -12.91
C LEU A 393 24.09 -7.53 -11.91
N TYR A 394 22.98 -7.48 -11.19
CA TYR A 394 22.53 -8.47 -10.22
C TYR A 394 21.10 -8.88 -10.56
N HIS A 395 20.85 -10.18 -10.52
CA HIS A 395 19.54 -10.76 -10.79
C HIS A 395 18.62 -10.53 -9.59
N VAL A 396 17.50 -9.86 -9.82
CA VAL A 396 16.50 -9.52 -8.80
C VAL A 396 15.17 -10.14 -9.16
N VAL A 397 14.56 -10.83 -8.20
CA VAL A 397 13.19 -11.36 -8.31
C VAL A 397 12.30 -10.62 -7.32
N THR A 398 11.12 -10.26 -7.77
CA THR A 398 10.10 -9.63 -6.92
C THR A 398 8.71 -9.92 -7.50
N ASP A 399 7.64 -9.52 -6.82
CA ASP A 399 6.29 -9.56 -7.39
C ASP A 399 6.03 -8.39 -8.34
N LEU A 400 5.05 -8.54 -9.21
CA LEU A 400 4.70 -7.51 -10.22
C LEU A 400 4.28 -6.18 -9.58
N TYR A 401 3.63 -6.21 -8.41
CA TYR A 401 3.23 -4.99 -7.69
C TYR A 401 4.44 -4.12 -7.35
N THR A 402 5.49 -4.73 -6.79
CA THR A 402 6.75 -4.03 -6.48
C THR A 402 7.31 -3.31 -7.71
N GLY A 403 7.30 -4.00 -8.85
CA GLY A 403 7.73 -3.40 -10.12
C GLY A 403 6.87 -2.20 -10.54
N GLN A 404 5.55 -2.32 -10.42
CA GLN A 404 4.61 -1.25 -10.77
C GLN A 404 4.74 -0.03 -9.83
N MET A 405 5.09 -0.25 -8.55
CA MET A 405 5.28 0.82 -7.57
C MET A 405 6.54 1.67 -7.80
N LEU A 406 7.48 1.23 -8.66
CA LEU A 406 8.70 2.02 -8.97
C LEU A 406 8.36 3.43 -9.50
N GLY A 407 7.29 3.57 -10.28
CA GLY A 407 6.80 4.86 -10.76
C GLY A 407 6.37 5.79 -9.63
N SER A 408 5.68 5.27 -8.62
CA SER A 408 5.25 6.01 -7.43
C SER A 408 6.46 6.43 -6.58
N VAL A 409 7.42 5.55 -6.36
CA VAL A 409 8.69 5.83 -5.65
C VAL A 409 9.46 6.96 -6.36
N MET A 410 9.56 6.91 -7.69
CA MET A 410 10.21 7.96 -8.48
C MET A 410 9.50 9.30 -8.31
N LYS A 411 8.16 9.32 -8.36
CA LYS A 411 7.34 10.53 -8.19
C LYS A 411 7.51 11.11 -6.77
N MET A 412 7.38 10.29 -5.73
CA MET A 412 7.51 10.72 -4.32
C MET A 412 8.91 11.25 -4.00
N SER A 413 9.94 10.68 -4.62
CA SER A 413 11.33 11.15 -4.48
C SER A 413 11.68 12.32 -5.41
N TYR A 414 10.72 12.91 -6.12
CA TYR A 414 10.96 13.95 -7.14
C TYR A 414 12.00 13.54 -8.19
N GLY A 415 12.03 12.27 -8.57
CA GLY A 415 13.00 11.71 -9.51
C GLY A 415 14.42 11.50 -8.95
N LEU A 416 14.62 11.67 -7.65
CA LEU A 416 15.93 11.46 -7.01
C LEU A 416 16.28 9.98 -6.83
N LEU A 417 15.26 9.14 -6.59
CA LEU A 417 15.37 7.69 -6.57
C LEU A 417 14.74 7.15 -7.85
N SER A 418 15.57 6.94 -8.86
CA SER A 418 15.19 6.32 -10.12
C SER A 418 15.86 4.96 -10.19
N LEU A 419 15.05 3.91 -10.18
CA LEU A 419 15.43 2.54 -10.45
C LEU A 419 15.00 2.23 -11.88
N GLU A 420 15.92 1.75 -12.71
CA GLU A 420 15.66 1.38 -14.09
C GLU A 420 15.91 -0.12 -14.25
N PRO A 421 14.86 -0.97 -14.07
CA PRO A 421 15.01 -2.40 -14.27
C PRO A 421 15.50 -2.72 -15.68
N LYS A 422 16.39 -3.71 -15.78
CA LYS A 422 17.05 -4.12 -17.03
C LYS A 422 16.80 -5.59 -17.29
N ASP A 423 16.93 -5.97 -18.57
CA ASP A 423 17.04 -7.36 -18.96
C ASP A 423 18.46 -7.90 -18.64
N ARG A 424 18.68 -9.19 -18.90
CA ARG A 424 19.96 -9.88 -18.66
C ARG A 424 21.13 -9.26 -19.44
N ASP A 425 20.86 -8.63 -20.57
CA ASP A 425 21.85 -7.97 -21.43
C ASP A 425 22.11 -6.52 -21.00
N GLY A 426 21.39 -6.02 -20.01
CA GLY A 426 21.51 -4.66 -19.47
C GLY A 426 20.69 -3.60 -20.20
N ASN A 427 19.74 -3.99 -21.05
CA ASN A 427 18.84 -3.05 -21.70
C ASN A 427 17.67 -2.70 -20.76
N PRO A 428 17.21 -1.43 -20.74
CA PRO A 428 16.04 -1.05 -19.96
C PRO A 428 14.79 -1.85 -20.35
N ILE A 429 14.02 -2.26 -19.35
CA ILE A 429 12.73 -2.93 -19.54
C ILE A 429 11.65 -1.85 -19.66
N GLU A 430 10.91 -1.86 -20.78
CA GLU A 430 9.81 -0.91 -21.00
C GLU A 430 8.53 -1.33 -20.27
N ASN A 431 8.27 -2.64 -20.21
CA ASN A 431 7.07 -3.20 -19.57
C ASN A 431 7.45 -4.37 -18.65
N LEU A 432 7.31 -4.16 -17.34
CA LEU A 432 7.65 -5.17 -16.34
C LEU A 432 6.73 -6.41 -16.37
N GLU A 433 5.52 -6.28 -16.88
CA GLU A 433 4.61 -7.42 -17.03
C GLU A 433 5.13 -8.46 -18.04
N ASP A 434 6.02 -8.05 -18.97
CA ASP A 434 6.66 -8.96 -19.91
C ASP A 434 7.80 -9.76 -19.28
N GLN A 435 8.13 -9.44 -18.02
CA GLN A 435 9.17 -10.10 -17.24
C GLN A 435 8.60 -11.12 -16.23
N ALA A 436 7.30 -11.42 -16.32
CA ALA A 436 6.72 -12.47 -15.51
C ALA A 436 7.43 -13.80 -15.73
N ILE A 437 7.78 -14.47 -14.65
CA ILE A 437 8.40 -15.79 -14.69
C ILE A 437 7.33 -16.79 -15.10
N MET A 438 7.60 -17.49 -16.22
CA MET A 438 6.66 -18.42 -16.83
C MET A 438 7.03 -19.86 -16.54
N GLU A 439 6.04 -20.66 -16.23
CA GLU A 439 6.11 -22.12 -16.18
C GLU A 439 5.10 -22.67 -17.18
N ASP A 440 5.55 -23.17 -18.33
CA ASP A 440 4.73 -23.41 -19.50
C ASP A 440 3.93 -22.16 -19.93
N ASP A 441 2.60 -22.29 -19.93
CA ASP A 441 1.67 -21.21 -20.31
C ASP A 441 1.15 -20.39 -19.11
N ARG A 442 1.65 -20.66 -17.90
CA ARG A 442 1.19 -20.02 -16.65
C ARG A 442 2.30 -19.20 -16.00
N GLU A 443 1.95 -18.09 -15.42
CA GLU A 443 2.84 -17.26 -14.61
C GLU A 443 3.06 -17.91 -13.22
N LEU A 444 4.31 -17.92 -12.73
CA LEU A 444 4.63 -18.31 -11.35
C LEU A 444 4.08 -17.27 -10.39
N LYS A 445 3.04 -17.62 -9.63
CA LYS A 445 2.41 -16.71 -8.68
C LYS A 445 3.20 -16.62 -7.37
N ALA A 446 3.21 -15.43 -6.77
CA ALA A 446 3.92 -15.17 -5.52
C ALA A 446 3.42 -16.06 -4.37
N TRP A 447 2.10 -16.25 -4.23
CA TRP A 447 1.55 -17.13 -3.22
C TRP A 447 1.94 -18.62 -3.45
N ASP A 448 1.96 -19.07 -4.72
CA ASP A 448 2.36 -20.42 -5.08
C ASP A 448 3.87 -20.66 -4.80
N ALA A 449 4.70 -19.63 -5.01
CA ALA A 449 6.10 -19.67 -4.60
C ALA A 449 6.26 -19.90 -3.09
N ILE A 450 5.44 -19.22 -2.27
CA ILE A 450 5.44 -19.39 -0.82
C ILE A 450 4.92 -20.80 -0.46
N ALA A 451 3.85 -21.28 -1.09
CA ALA A 451 3.30 -22.62 -0.84
C ALA A 451 4.34 -23.73 -1.12
N ARG A 452 5.03 -23.66 -2.27
CA ARG A 452 6.10 -24.60 -2.62
C ARG A 452 7.26 -24.55 -1.63
N TYR A 453 7.61 -23.36 -1.14
CA TYR A 453 8.67 -23.22 -0.16
C TYR A 453 8.29 -23.88 1.17
N MET A 454 7.07 -23.67 1.67
CA MET A 454 6.55 -24.32 2.88
C MET A 454 6.61 -25.85 2.75
N GLN A 455 6.15 -26.42 1.63
CA GLN A 455 6.20 -27.86 1.38
C GLN A 455 7.62 -28.42 1.27
N SER A 456 8.64 -27.58 1.01
CA SER A 456 10.01 -28.00 0.83
C SER A 456 10.77 -28.24 2.13
N PHE A 457 10.22 -27.83 3.26
CA PHE A 457 10.90 -28.00 4.54
C PHE A 457 10.99 -29.48 4.94
N ALA A 458 11.94 -29.78 5.83
CA ALA A 458 12.12 -31.13 6.32
C ALA A 458 10.97 -31.49 7.29
N ASP A 459 10.44 -32.70 7.16
CA ASP A 459 9.66 -33.36 8.20
C ASP A 459 10.63 -33.79 9.31
N THR A 460 10.59 -33.09 10.45
CA THR A 460 11.56 -33.29 11.55
C THR A 460 11.06 -34.21 12.65
N ASP A 461 9.76 -34.47 12.72
CA ASP A 461 9.14 -35.35 13.72
C ASP A 461 8.63 -36.67 13.15
N GLY A 462 8.54 -36.81 11.82
CA GLY A 462 8.29 -38.07 11.11
C GLY A 462 6.82 -38.38 10.92
N ASP A 463 5.95 -37.39 10.95
CA ASP A 463 4.51 -37.55 10.75
C ASP A 463 4.07 -37.43 9.27
N GLY A 464 4.95 -36.98 8.40
CA GLY A 464 4.74 -36.85 6.96
C GLY A 464 4.42 -35.41 6.51
N ILE A 465 4.41 -34.43 7.43
CA ILE A 465 4.20 -33.00 7.15
C ILE A 465 5.52 -32.26 7.33
N ALA A 466 5.77 -31.25 6.53
CA ALA A 466 6.95 -30.39 6.64
C ALA A 466 6.86 -29.53 7.90
N ASN A 467 8.01 -29.24 8.55
CA ASN A 467 8.03 -28.33 9.70
C ASN A 467 8.76 -27.03 9.36
N VAL A 468 8.16 -25.90 9.72
CA VAL A 468 8.81 -24.59 9.57
C VAL A 468 10.10 -24.56 10.37
N PRO A 469 11.27 -24.22 9.76
CA PRO A 469 12.55 -24.24 10.46
C PRO A 469 12.63 -23.25 11.61
N GLU A 470 13.24 -23.65 12.74
CA GLU A 470 13.58 -22.77 13.88
C GLU A 470 14.46 -21.57 13.46
N TYR A 471 15.05 -21.62 12.27
CA TYR A 471 15.78 -20.51 11.67
C TYR A 471 14.98 -19.20 11.73
N TYR A 472 13.68 -19.25 11.50
CA TYR A 472 12.80 -18.07 11.50
C TYR A 472 12.38 -17.57 12.90
N GLU A 473 12.83 -18.21 13.98
CA GLU A 473 12.59 -17.67 15.34
C GLU A 473 13.46 -16.43 15.65
N THR A 474 14.52 -16.20 14.89
CA THR A 474 15.48 -15.12 15.15
C THR A 474 15.78 -14.30 13.91
N THR A 475 16.25 -13.07 14.12
CA THR A 475 16.74 -12.19 13.04
C THR A 475 18.17 -12.58 12.62
N HIS A 476 18.52 -12.31 11.37
CA HIS A 476 19.78 -12.72 10.72
C HIS A 476 20.66 -11.55 10.28
N GLY A 477 20.26 -10.32 10.63
CA GLY A 477 20.99 -9.11 10.26
C GLY A 477 20.73 -8.65 8.81
N ARG A 478 19.60 -9.06 8.22
CA ARG A 478 19.21 -8.63 6.88
C ARG A 478 18.89 -7.14 6.82
N LYS A 479 18.24 -6.62 7.89
CA LYS A 479 17.95 -5.20 8.08
C LYS A 479 18.32 -4.79 9.50
N VAL A 480 19.40 -4.02 9.67
CA VAL A 480 19.93 -3.60 10.96
C VAL A 480 19.64 -2.12 11.21
N VAL A 481 18.98 -1.83 12.33
CA VAL A 481 18.69 -0.45 12.75
C VAL A 481 19.81 0.07 13.64
N GLU A 482 20.55 1.07 13.17
CA GLU A 482 21.58 1.79 13.95
C GLU A 482 20.97 3.05 14.58
N ASP A 483 20.33 2.94 15.74
CA ASP A 483 19.70 4.08 16.43
C ASP A 483 20.75 4.98 17.13
N SER A 484 21.56 5.69 16.33
CA SER A 484 22.59 6.61 16.83
C SER A 484 22.25 8.07 16.50
N ARG A 485 22.27 8.92 17.53
CA ARG A 485 22.14 10.38 17.42
C ARG A 485 23.49 11.11 17.54
N ASN A 486 24.60 10.38 17.52
CA ASN A 486 25.93 10.97 17.51
C ASN A 486 26.17 11.72 16.20
N ILE A 487 26.58 12.98 16.27
CA ILE A 487 26.79 13.85 15.10
C ILE A 487 27.76 13.21 14.08
N ILE A 488 28.79 12.50 14.53
CA ILE A 488 29.74 11.82 13.64
C ILE A 488 29.02 10.73 12.83
N ASP A 489 28.15 9.94 13.46
CA ASP A 489 27.40 8.89 12.79
C ASP A 489 26.35 9.46 11.83
N LEU A 490 25.78 10.61 12.16
CA LEU A 490 24.79 11.28 11.27
C LEU A 490 25.42 11.86 9.99
N VAL A 491 26.71 12.21 9.99
CA VAL A 491 27.38 12.87 8.86
C VAL A 491 28.45 12.00 8.19
N LYS A 492 28.76 10.82 8.74
CA LYS A 492 29.73 9.90 8.10
C LYS A 492 29.21 9.41 6.74
N GLN A 493 30.10 9.13 5.82
CA GLN A 493 29.78 8.61 4.47
C GLN A 493 28.70 9.43 3.74
N PRO A 494 28.93 10.72 3.45
CA PRO A 494 27.98 11.53 2.70
C PRO A 494 27.88 11.03 1.27
N ASN A 495 26.65 10.86 0.78
CA ASN A 495 26.38 10.50 -0.60
C ASN A 495 26.10 11.74 -1.47
N LYS A 496 25.77 11.53 -2.77
CA LYS A 496 25.43 12.63 -3.70
C LYS A 496 24.29 13.52 -3.20
N PHE A 497 23.31 12.98 -2.50
CA PHE A 497 22.15 13.72 -1.98
C PHE A 497 22.56 14.60 -0.80
N SER A 498 23.41 14.09 0.12
CA SER A 498 23.99 14.87 1.20
C SER A 498 24.78 16.07 0.68
N ALA A 499 25.61 15.84 -0.34
CA ALA A 499 26.41 16.91 -0.96
C ALA A 499 25.50 17.96 -1.63
N MET A 500 24.44 17.54 -2.30
CA MET A 500 23.48 18.44 -2.94
C MET A 500 22.75 19.31 -1.89
N ILE A 501 22.23 18.71 -0.83
CA ILE A 501 21.53 19.44 0.24
C ILE A 501 22.48 20.38 0.98
N ALA A 502 23.71 19.94 1.28
CA ALA A 502 24.73 20.81 1.87
C ALA A 502 25.03 22.03 0.96
N GLY A 503 25.11 21.82 -0.36
CA GLY A 503 25.25 22.90 -1.34
C GLY A 503 24.09 23.89 -1.33
N ILE A 504 22.85 23.38 -1.30
CA ILE A 504 21.63 24.22 -1.19
C ILE A 504 21.64 25.03 0.11
N CYS A 505 21.94 24.39 1.25
CA CYS A 505 22.03 25.07 2.54
C CYS A 505 23.09 26.18 2.52
N LEU A 506 24.26 25.94 1.91
CA LEU A 506 25.31 26.91 1.77
C LEU A 506 24.85 28.13 0.94
N ILE A 507 24.15 27.90 -0.17
CA ILE A 507 23.56 28.98 -1.00
C ILE A 507 22.56 29.78 -0.17
N PHE A 508 21.68 29.18 0.61
CA PHE A 508 20.74 29.87 1.50
C PHE A 508 21.48 30.73 2.55
N ILE A 509 22.53 30.18 3.18
CA ILE A 509 23.35 30.93 4.14
C ILE A 509 23.98 32.16 3.46
N VAL A 510 24.55 32.01 2.27
CA VAL A 510 25.11 33.12 1.50
C VAL A 510 24.06 34.19 1.19
N ILE A 511 22.86 33.78 0.76
CA ILE A 511 21.73 34.69 0.51
C ILE A 511 21.36 35.46 1.78
N ILE A 512 21.22 34.77 2.91
CA ILE A 512 20.91 35.41 4.21
C ILE A 512 21.98 36.42 4.58
N VAL A 513 23.26 36.07 4.47
CA VAL A 513 24.38 36.95 4.76
C VAL A 513 24.35 38.20 3.85
N LEU A 514 24.09 38.02 2.55
CA LEU A 514 23.96 39.14 1.61
C LEU A 514 22.78 40.06 1.96
N VAL A 515 21.62 39.50 2.29
CA VAL A 515 20.43 40.26 2.71
C VAL A 515 20.74 41.08 3.98
N VAL A 516 21.33 40.44 4.99
CA VAL A 516 21.74 41.11 6.23
C VAL A 516 22.75 42.23 5.94
N PHE A 517 23.72 41.98 5.07
CA PHE A 517 24.69 43.00 4.64
C PHE A 517 24.02 44.20 3.95
N LEU A 518 23.10 43.92 3.02
CA LEU A 518 22.34 44.98 2.31
C LEU A 518 21.46 45.78 3.27
N ILE A 519 20.78 45.14 4.21
CA ILE A 519 19.97 45.80 5.24
C ILE A 519 20.88 46.72 6.11
N ARG A 520 22.01 46.18 6.59
CA ARG A 520 22.98 46.98 7.39
C ARG A 520 23.51 48.17 6.59
N ARG A 521 23.81 47.97 5.31
CA ARG A 521 24.25 49.06 4.41
C ARG A 521 23.17 50.12 4.22
N MET A 522 21.92 49.73 4.08
CA MET A 522 20.76 50.62 3.95
C MET A 522 20.53 51.43 5.24
N ILE A 523 20.57 50.77 6.40
CA ILE A 523 20.44 51.45 7.70
C ILE A 523 21.56 52.47 7.91
N ARG A 524 22.83 52.13 7.56
CA ARG A 524 23.95 53.09 7.62
C ARG A 524 23.72 54.30 6.70
N ARG A 525 23.21 54.09 5.49
CA ARG A 525 22.90 55.20 4.56
C ARG A 525 21.78 56.11 5.09
N ILE A 526 20.75 55.53 5.72
CA ILE A 526 19.64 56.27 6.34
C ILE A 526 20.16 57.08 7.53
N LYS A 527 21.00 56.49 8.40
CA LYS A 527 21.61 57.21 9.54
C LYS A 527 22.49 58.38 9.08
N VAL A 528 23.30 58.19 8.05
CA VAL A 528 24.15 59.29 7.47
C VAL A 528 23.28 60.39 6.86
N ARG A 529 22.17 60.05 6.18
CA ARG A 529 21.24 61.07 5.63
C ARG A 529 20.50 61.83 6.74
N LYS A 530 20.08 61.18 7.83
CA LYS A 530 19.46 61.83 8.98
C LYS A 530 20.43 62.73 9.74
N GLY A 531 21.70 62.31 9.91
CA GLY A 531 22.75 63.15 10.54
C GLY A 531 23.06 64.46 9.75
N LYS A 532 23.08 64.38 8.39
CA LYS A 532 23.22 65.55 7.53
C LYS A 532 22.01 66.48 7.51
N ARG A 533 20.84 66.04 7.89
CA ARG A 533 19.58 66.80 7.93
C ARG A 533 19.41 67.57 9.25
N ASN A 534 20.06 67.10 10.34
CA ASN A 534 20.04 67.73 11.65
C ASN A 534 21.24 68.70 11.88
N SER A 535 22.13 68.80 10.92
CA SER A 535 23.28 69.70 10.94
C SER A 535 23.17 70.92 9.94
N LYS A 536 21.97 71.09 9.35
CA LYS A 536 21.50 72.30 8.68
C LYS A 536 20.38 72.93 9.48
#